data_c5d3f295338c391cc191eb1e36856c59
#
_entry.id   c5d3f295338c391cc191eb1e36856c59
#
_cell.length_a   1.000
_cell.length_b   1.000
_cell.length_c   1.000
_cell.angle_alpha   90.00
_cell.angle_beta   90.00
_cell.angle_gamma   90.00
#
_symmetry.space_group_name_H-M   'P 1'
#
loop_
_entity.id
_entity.type
_entity.pdbx_description
1 polymer ?
#
loop_
_entity_poly.entity_id
_entity_poly.type
_entity_poly.pdbx_seq_one_letter_code
_entity_poly.pdbx_strand_id
1 'polypeptide(L)'
;MAYPLGIMKRLLTFLVLLGSMLSATLTRAAETPASALLILAKRDGMLLIVDPASLQVMARVPVGNDPHEVIASADGKTAYATNYGSGAYNTLAVVDLVAQKALPSVDLGALRGPHGVTFVGGKAWFTAKGAKSIGSYDPAAKSVDWILGTGQNRTHMIYVSPDMKVIVTANVSSGTVSIIEKTAGAAGGPGGAQGAQREDWNETVVRVGNGSEGFDVSPDSKEIWVANAGDGTVSIIDAASKQVTQTLAADVGGANRLKFTPNGKLAFISTLRGSDVTVIDTATRKTVKRIAVGHGAAGIQMQPDGARAFVACSPDGYVAVINLHSLEVAGRIEAGRDPDGLAWATRR
;
A
#
# COMPACT_ATOMS: atom_id res chain seq x y z
N MET A 1 30.13 -98.10 8.29
CA MET A 1 29.09 -98.66 9.21
C MET A 1 28.46 -97.50 9.97
N ALA A 2 27.15 -97.45 9.95
CA ALA A 2 26.21 -96.71 10.80
C ALA A 2 26.37 -95.18 10.97
N TYR A 3 25.41 -94.49 10.40
CA TYR A 3 24.96 -93.15 10.76
C TYR A 3 24.13 -93.17 12.05
N PRO A 4 24.06 -92.07 12.81
CA PRO A 4 22.70 -91.66 13.17
C PRO A 4 22.38 -90.14 12.93
N LEU A 5 21.10 -90.00 12.66
CA LEU A 5 20.31 -88.77 12.51
C LEU A 5 20.59 -87.71 13.59
N GLY A 6 20.76 -86.48 13.13
CA GLY A 6 20.72 -85.27 13.97
C GLY A 6 19.49 -84.36 13.57
N ILE A 7 18.75 -84.08 14.60
CA ILE A 7 17.45 -83.36 14.61
C ILE A 7 17.60 -81.86 14.16
N MET A 8 16.83 -81.47 13.16
CA MET A 8 16.75 -80.12 12.64
C MET A 8 15.76 -79.30 13.50
N LYS A 9 16.30 -78.47 14.40
CA LYS A 9 15.45 -77.50 15.12
C LYS A 9 15.16 -76.32 14.23
N ARG A 10 13.90 -76.15 13.86
CA ARG A 10 13.38 -74.95 13.17
C ARG A 10 13.27 -73.78 14.16
N LEU A 11 14.09 -72.76 14.00
CA LEU A 11 13.96 -71.48 14.69
C LEU A 11 12.97 -70.63 13.88
N LEU A 12 11.79 -70.40 14.43
CA LEU A 12 10.81 -69.47 13.90
C LEU A 12 11.19 -68.07 14.39
N THR A 13 11.77 -67.24 13.52
CA THR A 13 12.05 -65.83 13.82
C THR A 13 10.79 -65.03 13.50
N PHE A 14 10.07 -64.54 14.51
CA PHE A 14 9.00 -63.54 14.37
C PHE A 14 9.63 -62.17 14.09
N LEU A 15 9.48 -61.69 12.87
CA LEU A 15 9.79 -60.32 12.46
C LEU A 15 8.61 -59.45 12.84
N VAL A 16 8.72 -58.69 13.96
CA VAL A 16 7.73 -57.65 14.31
C VAL A 16 8.07 -56.42 13.48
N LEU A 17 7.32 -56.17 12.40
CA LEU A 17 7.35 -54.88 11.69
C LEU A 17 6.62 -53.85 12.54
N LEU A 18 7.38 -53.04 13.27
CA LEU A 18 6.88 -51.81 13.89
C LEU A 18 6.65 -50.75 12.77
N GLY A 19 5.46 -50.72 12.21
CA GLY A 19 5.04 -49.65 11.30
C GLY A 19 4.88 -48.35 12.09
N SER A 20 5.91 -47.49 12.11
CA SER A 20 5.78 -46.09 12.54
C SER A 20 4.91 -45.35 11.54
N MET A 21 3.60 -45.26 11.81
CA MET A 21 2.73 -44.30 11.16
C MET A 21 3.20 -42.90 11.50
N LEU A 22 3.99 -42.29 10.62
CA LEU A 22 4.30 -40.87 10.63
C LEU A 22 2.99 -40.15 10.31
N SER A 23 2.20 -39.80 11.34
CA SER A 23 1.07 -38.89 11.22
C SER A 23 1.63 -37.54 10.83
N ALA A 24 1.71 -37.26 9.53
CA ALA A 24 1.89 -35.90 9.02
C ALA A 24 0.66 -35.10 9.47
N THR A 25 0.78 -34.42 10.59
CA THR A 25 -0.14 -33.35 10.96
C THR A 25 -0.02 -32.29 9.85
N LEU A 26 -0.95 -32.32 8.89
CA LEU A 26 -1.18 -31.21 7.99
C LEU A 26 -1.50 -30.00 8.88
N THR A 27 -0.49 -29.19 9.20
CA THR A 27 -0.70 -27.87 9.79
C THR A 27 -1.51 -27.09 8.78
N ARG A 28 -2.83 -27.02 9.01
CA ARG A 28 -3.72 -26.13 8.26
C ARG A 28 -3.12 -24.73 8.39
N ALA A 29 -2.86 -24.07 7.26
CA ALA A 29 -2.44 -22.69 7.27
C ALA A 29 -3.45 -21.89 8.11
N ALA A 30 -2.96 -21.04 9.01
CA ALA A 30 -3.83 -20.24 9.85
C ALA A 30 -4.68 -19.36 8.95
N GLU A 31 -5.97 -19.26 9.27
CA GLU A 31 -6.90 -18.44 8.46
C GLU A 31 -6.53 -16.97 8.55
N THR A 32 -6.70 -16.24 7.46
CA THR A 32 -6.55 -14.78 7.46
C THR A 32 -7.57 -14.19 8.42
N PRO A 33 -7.16 -13.38 9.41
CA PRO A 33 -8.08 -12.75 10.35
C PRO A 33 -9.06 -11.80 9.62
N ALA A 34 -10.18 -11.48 10.27
CA ALA A 34 -11.18 -10.58 9.69
C ALA A 34 -10.59 -9.19 9.40
N SER A 35 -9.66 -8.73 10.24
CA SER A 35 -8.83 -7.55 9.96
C SER A 35 -7.38 -7.99 9.83
N ALA A 36 -6.69 -7.56 8.80
CA ALA A 36 -5.30 -7.88 8.53
C ALA A 36 -4.50 -6.63 8.14
N LEU A 37 -3.26 -6.55 8.61
CA LEU A 37 -2.28 -5.62 8.08
C LEU A 37 -1.54 -6.32 6.93
N LEU A 38 -1.48 -5.65 5.80
CA LEU A 38 -0.75 -6.06 4.61
C LEU A 38 0.57 -5.32 4.55
N ILE A 39 1.68 -6.04 4.32
CA ILE A 39 3.03 -5.47 4.26
C ILE A 39 3.71 -6.00 3.00
N LEU A 40 4.26 -5.12 2.18
CA LEU A 40 5.13 -5.52 1.08
C LEU A 40 6.57 -5.61 1.55
N ALA A 41 7.19 -6.79 1.44
CA ALA A 41 8.63 -6.99 1.52
C ALA A 41 9.22 -6.86 0.10
N LYS A 42 9.58 -5.63 -0.25
CA LYS A 42 9.86 -5.23 -1.63
C LYS A 42 10.97 -6.05 -2.27
N ARG A 43 12.10 -6.21 -1.58
CA ARG A 43 13.25 -6.97 -2.10
C ARG A 43 13.03 -8.47 -2.09
N ASP A 44 12.10 -8.97 -1.30
CA ASP A 44 11.72 -10.38 -1.28
C ASP A 44 10.62 -10.70 -2.31
N GLY A 45 9.96 -9.70 -2.87
CA GLY A 45 8.85 -9.86 -3.81
C GLY A 45 7.61 -10.50 -3.16
N MET A 46 7.38 -10.22 -1.88
CA MET A 46 6.34 -10.87 -1.08
C MET A 46 5.35 -9.87 -0.49
N LEU A 47 4.10 -10.28 -0.41
CA LEU A 47 3.08 -9.70 0.44
C LEU A 47 2.98 -10.53 1.72
N LEU A 48 3.10 -9.89 2.86
CA LEU A 48 2.86 -10.46 4.17
C LEU A 48 1.43 -10.13 4.60
N ILE A 49 0.72 -11.14 5.07
CA ILE A 49 -0.58 -11.01 5.72
C ILE A 49 -0.33 -11.15 7.23
N VAL A 50 -0.58 -10.10 7.99
CA VAL A 50 -0.27 -10.03 9.42
C VAL A 50 -1.54 -9.91 10.24
N ASP A 51 -1.64 -10.68 11.31
CA ASP A 51 -2.67 -10.48 12.32
C ASP A 51 -2.30 -9.25 13.18
N PRO A 52 -3.08 -8.17 13.13
CA PRO A 52 -2.74 -6.97 13.85
C PRO A 52 -2.90 -7.10 15.38
N ALA A 53 -3.61 -8.10 15.87
CA ALA A 53 -3.77 -8.33 17.31
C ALA A 53 -2.51 -8.96 17.92
N SER A 54 -1.99 -10.02 17.29
CA SER A 54 -0.80 -10.73 17.75
C SER A 54 0.50 -10.20 17.15
N LEU A 55 0.44 -9.38 16.10
CA LEU A 55 1.57 -8.90 15.29
C LEU A 55 2.33 -10.03 14.56
N GLN A 56 1.70 -11.20 14.41
CA GLN A 56 2.30 -12.37 13.77
C GLN A 56 2.02 -12.37 12.26
N VAL A 57 3.03 -12.76 11.48
CA VAL A 57 2.88 -13.02 10.04
C VAL A 57 2.15 -14.34 9.86
N MET A 58 0.93 -14.28 9.33
CA MET A 58 0.07 -15.44 9.08
C MET A 58 0.40 -16.12 7.75
N ALA A 59 0.78 -15.32 6.74
CA ALA A 59 1.14 -15.83 5.42
C ALA A 59 2.12 -14.90 4.71
N ARG A 60 2.87 -15.48 3.76
CA ARG A 60 3.74 -14.78 2.81
C ARG A 60 3.35 -15.22 1.41
N VAL A 61 2.93 -14.29 0.58
CA VAL A 61 2.41 -14.58 -0.77
C VAL A 61 3.30 -13.89 -1.81
N PRO A 62 3.82 -14.59 -2.82
CA PRO A 62 4.63 -13.96 -3.86
C PRO A 62 3.79 -13.00 -4.70
N VAL A 63 4.32 -11.79 -4.92
CA VAL A 63 3.66 -10.70 -5.67
C VAL A 63 4.52 -10.16 -6.82
N GLY A 64 5.57 -10.85 -7.17
CA GLY A 64 6.48 -10.43 -8.25
C GLY A 64 7.59 -9.50 -7.75
N ASN A 65 8.28 -8.89 -8.69
CA ASN A 65 9.48 -8.10 -8.41
C ASN A 65 9.13 -6.64 -8.12
N ASP A 66 9.87 -6.05 -7.18
CA ASP A 66 9.82 -4.64 -6.82
C ASP A 66 8.39 -4.12 -6.55
N PRO A 67 7.60 -4.80 -5.68
CA PRO A 67 6.28 -4.32 -5.29
C PRO A 67 6.42 -3.08 -4.39
N HIS A 68 5.70 -1.99 -4.71
CA HIS A 68 5.82 -0.71 -4.00
C HIS A 68 4.62 -0.36 -3.12
N GLU A 69 3.43 -0.38 -3.68
CA GLU A 69 2.21 -0.05 -2.94
C GLU A 69 1.20 -1.18 -3.01
N VAL A 70 0.38 -1.29 -1.98
CA VAL A 70 -0.66 -2.30 -1.87
C VAL A 70 -1.96 -1.69 -1.37
N ILE A 71 -3.08 -2.24 -1.82
CA ILE A 71 -4.42 -1.91 -1.33
C ILE A 71 -5.29 -3.16 -1.30
N ALA A 72 -6.22 -3.23 -0.34
CA ALA A 72 -7.24 -4.25 -0.31
C ALA A 72 -8.53 -3.80 -1.01
N SER A 73 -9.27 -4.75 -1.60
CA SER A 73 -10.64 -4.54 -2.08
C SER A 73 -11.57 -4.15 -0.92
N ALA A 74 -12.69 -3.53 -1.23
CA ALA A 74 -13.64 -3.05 -0.23
C ALA A 74 -14.24 -4.17 0.66
N ASP A 75 -14.30 -5.41 0.15
CA ASP A 75 -14.73 -6.59 0.91
C ASP A 75 -13.60 -7.28 1.68
N GLY A 76 -12.38 -6.77 1.57
CA GLY A 76 -11.19 -7.28 2.24
C GLY A 76 -10.73 -8.67 1.78
N LYS A 77 -11.19 -9.16 0.61
CA LYS A 77 -10.86 -10.52 0.14
C LYS A 77 -9.73 -10.56 -0.89
N THR A 78 -9.46 -9.44 -1.54
CA THR A 78 -8.44 -9.35 -2.59
C THR A 78 -7.49 -8.19 -2.28
N ALA A 79 -6.20 -8.37 -2.53
CA ALA A 79 -5.23 -7.29 -2.52
C ALA A 79 -4.64 -7.07 -3.92
N TYR A 80 -4.30 -5.82 -4.21
CA TYR A 80 -3.64 -5.38 -5.44
C TYR A 80 -2.33 -4.70 -5.07
N ALA A 81 -1.21 -5.16 -5.63
CA ALA A 81 0.09 -4.56 -5.40
C ALA A 81 0.71 -4.11 -6.72
N THR A 82 1.29 -2.90 -6.73
CA THR A 82 1.95 -2.34 -7.90
C THR A 82 3.38 -2.84 -8.00
N ASN A 83 3.79 -3.37 -9.17
CA ASN A 83 5.17 -3.73 -9.47
C ASN A 83 5.82 -2.59 -10.26
N TYR A 84 6.72 -1.85 -9.62
CA TYR A 84 7.26 -0.60 -10.15
C TYR A 84 8.46 -0.78 -11.07
N GLY A 85 9.45 -1.57 -10.66
CA GLY A 85 10.67 -1.87 -11.43
C GLY A 85 11.43 -0.63 -11.89
N SER A 86 11.58 0.37 -11.01
CA SER A 86 12.21 1.65 -11.37
C SER A 86 11.57 2.33 -12.58
N GLY A 87 10.28 2.10 -12.81
CA GLY A 87 9.50 2.64 -13.93
C GLY A 87 9.42 1.72 -15.15
N ALA A 88 10.04 0.54 -15.12
CA ALA A 88 10.08 -0.38 -16.26
C ALA A 88 8.94 -1.40 -16.28
N TYR A 89 8.43 -1.80 -15.11
CA TYR A 89 7.37 -2.81 -15.04
C TYR A 89 5.99 -2.19 -15.30
N ASN A 90 5.02 -3.05 -15.57
CA ASN A 90 3.66 -2.65 -15.95
C ASN A 90 2.61 -3.64 -15.43
N THR A 91 2.81 -4.17 -14.21
CA THR A 91 1.88 -5.16 -13.67
C THR A 91 1.30 -4.76 -12.32
N LEU A 92 0.04 -5.18 -12.08
CA LEU A 92 -0.55 -5.28 -10.76
C LEU A 92 -0.56 -6.74 -10.35
N ALA A 93 0.08 -7.06 -9.23
CA ALA A 93 -0.08 -8.37 -8.62
C ALA A 93 -1.44 -8.42 -7.91
N VAL A 94 -2.09 -9.58 -7.98
CA VAL A 94 -3.40 -9.83 -7.37
C VAL A 94 -3.27 -10.97 -6.38
N VAL A 95 -3.77 -10.80 -5.17
CA VAL A 95 -3.69 -11.80 -4.11
C VAL A 95 -5.08 -12.08 -3.54
N ASP A 96 -5.46 -13.36 -3.52
CA ASP A 96 -6.59 -13.85 -2.73
C ASP A 96 -6.18 -13.89 -1.27
N LEU A 97 -6.69 -12.96 -0.47
CA LEU A 97 -6.38 -12.85 0.95
C LEU A 97 -7.03 -13.96 1.79
N VAL A 98 -8.12 -14.57 1.31
CA VAL A 98 -8.80 -15.67 2.01
C VAL A 98 -8.04 -16.98 1.80
N ALA A 99 -7.71 -17.28 0.55
CA ALA A 99 -6.93 -18.47 0.20
C ALA A 99 -5.42 -18.29 0.42
N GLN A 100 -4.95 -17.07 0.75
CA GLN A 100 -3.54 -16.71 0.98
C GLN A 100 -2.64 -17.11 -0.19
N LYS A 101 -3.08 -16.79 -1.42
CA LYS A 101 -2.36 -17.18 -2.63
C LYS A 101 -2.37 -16.10 -3.70
N ALA A 102 -1.32 -16.09 -4.51
CA ALA A 102 -1.27 -15.25 -5.71
C ALA A 102 -2.30 -15.70 -6.75
N LEU A 103 -2.93 -14.72 -7.37
CA LEU A 103 -3.76 -14.88 -8.56
C LEU A 103 -2.98 -14.38 -9.80
N PRO A 104 -3.47 -14.63 -11.02
CA PRO A 104 -2.85 -14.07 -12.22
C PRO A 104 -2.73 -12.55 -12.12
N SER A 105 -1.53 -12.03 -12.37
CA SER A 105 -1.28 -10.59 -12.39
C SER A 105 -1.96 -9.91 -13.57
N VAL A 106 -2.28 -8.64 -13.40
CA VAL A 106 -2.86 -7.79 -14.45
C VAL A 106 -1.73 -7.13 -15.21
N ASP A 107 -1.71 -7.30 -16.54
CA ASP A 107 -0.85 -6.54 -17.44
C ASP A 107 -1.51 -5.18 -17.74
N LEU A 108 -0.81 -4.10 -17.43
CA LEU A 108 -1.25 -2.72 -17.64
C LEU A 108 -0.82 -2.15 -19.01
N GLY A 109 -0.22 -2.98 -19.87
CA GLY A 109 0.21 -2.59 -21.21
C GLY A 109 1.22 -1.45 -21.21
N ALA A 110 0.86 -0.33 -21.82
CA ALA A 110 1.73 0.85 -21.92
C ALA A 110 1.84 1.67 -20.62
N LEU A 111 1.04 1.39 -19.61
CA LEU A 111 1.04 2.11 -18.32
C LEU A 111 2.18 1.62 -17.43
N ARG A 112 3.39 2.02 -17.78
CA ARG A 112 4.62 1.60 -17.10
C ARG A 112 4.85 2.32 -15.79
N GLY A 113 5.52 1.62 -14.87
CA GLY A 113 5.88 2.12 -13.56
C GLY A 113 4.67 2.39 -12.67
N PRO A 114 3.74 1.42 -12.51
CA PRO A 114 2.64 1.58 -11.56
C PRO A 114 3.20 1.75 -10.16
N HIS A 115 2.67 2.73 -9.41
CA HIS A 115 3.20 3.07 -8.09
C HIS A 115 2.08 3.27 -7.07
N GLY A 116 1.57 4.47 -6.86
CA GLY A 116 0.46 4.71 -5.95
C GLY A 116 -0.78 3.91 -6.35
N VAL A 117 -1.48 3.31 -5.38
CA VAL A 117 -2.69 2.54 -5.61
C VAL A 117 -3.73 2.80 -4.52
N THR A 118 -4.99 2.87 -4.90
CA THR A 118 -6.15 2.92 -3.98
C THR A 118 -7.31 2.12 -4.56
N PHE A 119 -8.30 1.77 -3.72
CA PHE A 119 -9.47 1.00 -4.16
C PHE A 119 -10.75 1.75 -3.80
N VAL A 120 -11.46 2.24 -4.82
CA VAL A 120 -12.69 3.02 -4.66
C VAL A 120 -13.68 2.63 -5.76
N GLY A 121 -14.96 2.54 -5.43
CA GLY A 121 -16.03 2.27 -6.38
C GLY A 121 -15.90 0.91 -7.08
N GLY A 122 -15.32 -0.09 -6.40
CA GLY A 122 -15.11 -1.43 -6.95
C GLY A 122 -13.89 -1.56 -7.87
N LYS A 123 -13.07 -0.52 -8.02
CA LYS A 123 -11.91 -0.47 -8.93
C LYS A 123 -10.61 -0.18 -8.21
N ALA A 124 -9.52 -0.75 -8.71
CA ALA A 124 -8.16 -0.39 -8.29
C ALA A 124 -7.67 0.78 -9.15
N TRP A 125 -7.50 1.96 -8.54
CA TRP A 125 -6.96 3.16 -9.17
C TRP A 125 -5.47 3.23 -8.92
N PHE A 126 -4.69 3.57 -9.92
CA PHE A 126 -3.22 3.57 -9.82
C PHE A 126 -2.58 4.71 -10.61
N THR A 127 -1.38 5.09 -10.18
CA THR A 127 -0.50 5.93 -10.97
C THR A 127 0.40 5.07 -11.85
N ALA A 128 0.68 5.52 -13.07
CA ALA A 128 1.68 4.95 -13.97
C ALA A 128 2.80 5.97 -14.16
N LYS A 129 3.75 5.96 -13.22
CA LYS A 129 4.81 6.95 -13.05
C LYS A 129 5.71 7.10 -14.29
N GLY A 130 6.01 5.97 -14.96
CA GLY A 130 6.77 5.95 -16.20
C GLY A 130 5.99 6.46 -17.42
N ALA A 131 4.66 6.34 -17.39
CA ALA A 131 3.78 6.79 -18.46
C ALA A 131 3.19 8.19 -18.24
N LYS A 132 3.49 8.86 -17.10
CA LYS A 132 2.92 10.17 -16.72
C LYS A 132 1.39 10.17 -16.75
N SER A 133 0.79 9.10 -16.27
CA SER A 133 -0.65 8.85 -16.37
C SER A 133 -1.17 8.26 -15.07
N ILE A 134 -2.48 8.24 -14.95
CA ILE A 134 -3.23 7.49 -13.96
C ILE A 134 -4.23 6.60 -14.67
N GLY A 135 -4.66 5.52 -14.03
CA GLY A 135 -5.65 4.61 -14.59
C GLY A 135 -6.48 3.91 -13.55
N SER A 136 -7.53 3.25 -13.97
CA SER A 136 -8.29 2.32 -13.15
C SER A 136 -8.38 0.94 -13.78
N TYR A 137 -8.28 -0.09 -12.96
CA TYR A 137 -8.53 -1.48 -13.30
C TYR A 137 -9.86 -1.91 -12.67
N ASP A 138 -10.75 -2.40 -13.51
CA ASP A 138 -12.02 -2.97 -13.08
C ASP A 138 -11.89 -4.50 -12.94
N PRO A 139 -11.92 -5.03 -11.69
CA PRO A 139 -11.82 -6.47 -11.47
C PRO A 139 -12.98 -7.28 -12.03
N ALA A 140 -14.18 -6.69 -12.16
CA ALA A 140 -15.35 -7.36 -12.70
C ALA A 140 -15.23 -7.52 -14.23
N ALA A 141 -14.76 -6.47 -14.91
CA ALA A 141 -14.48 -6.50 -16.35
C ALA A 141 -13.12 -7.13 -16.68
N LYS A 142 -12.25 -7.30 -15.68
CA LYS A 142 -10.85 -7.77 -15.83
C LYS A 142 -10.03 -6.96 -16.81
N SER A 143 -10.24 -5.66 -16.83
CA SER A 143 -9.57 -4.75 -17.79
C SER A 143 -9.27 -3.39 -17.17
N VAL A 144 -8.25 -2.72 -17.71
CA VAL A 144 -8.08 -1.27 -17.52
C VAL A 144 -9.20 -0.59 -18.29
N ASP A 145 -10.07 0.12 -17.59
CA ASP A 145 -11.29 0.71 -18.17
C ASP A 145 -11.26 2.22 -18.29
N TRP A 146 -10.26 2.87 -17.67
CA TRP A 146 -10.08 4.30 -17.74
C TRP A 146 -8.62 4.71 -17.61
N ILE A 147 -8.20 5.71 -18.37
CA ILE A 147 -6.83 6.26 -18.36
C ILE A 147 -6.90 7.75 -18.55
N LEU A 148 -6.10 8.51 -17.78
CA LEU A 148 -5.88 9.94 -17.97
C LEU A 148 -4.38 10.26 -17.90
N GLY A 149 -3.88 11.02 -18.88
CA GLY A 149 -2.53 11.57 -18.86
C GLY A 149 -2.48 12.81 -17.96
N THR A 150 -1.58 12.82 -16.97
CA THR A 150 -1.35 14.00 -16.11
C THR A 150 -0.35 14.98 -16.71
N GLY A 151 0.44 14.54 -17.69
CA GLY A 151 1.54 15.35 -18.23
C GLY A 151 2.66 15.65 -17.22
N GLN A 152 2.50 15.25 -15.97
CA GLN A 152 3.41 15.57 -14.88
C GLN A 152 4.55 14.56 -14.75
N ASN A 153 5.69 15.03 -14.21
CA ASN A 153 6.86 14.18 -14.02
C ASN A 153 6.80 13.46 -12.67
N ARG A 154 6.92 12.13 -12.72
CA ARG A 154 6.86 11.26 -11.54
C ARG A 154 5.54 11.41 -10.78
N THR A 155 4.39 11.28 -11.48
CA THR A 155 3.08 11.10 -10.85
C THR A 155 3.14 9.87 -9.94
N HIS A 156 3.03 10.07 -8.62
CA HIS A 156 3.53 9.13 -7.62
C HIS A 156 2.41 8.49 -6.79
N MET A 157 1.83 9.23 -5.86
CA MET A 157 0.73 8.75 -5.04
C MET A 157 -0.61 9.21 -5.60
N ILE A 158 -1.68 8.50 -5.26
CA ILE A 158 -3.04 8.78 -5.72
C ILE A 158 -4.03 8.69 -4.55
N TYR A 159 -4.97 9.61 -4.56
CA TYR A 159 -6.21 9.58 -3.78
C TYR A 159 -7.38 9.69 -4.74
N VAL A 160 -8.46 8.97 -4.46
CA VAL A 160 -9.75 9.09 -5.17
C VAL A 160 -10.83 9.30 -4.13
N SER A 161 -11.67 10.33 -4.31
CA SER A 161 -12.78 10.59 -3.40
C SER A 161 -13.80 9.44 -3.41
N PRO A 162 -14.51 9.18 -2.31
CA PRO A 162 -15.48 8.07 -2.22
C PRO A 162 -16.58 8.10 -3.29
N ASP A 163 -16.94 9.29 -3.76
CA ASP A 163 -17.93 9.50 -4.85
C ASP A 163 -17.29 9.44 -6.24
N MET A 164 -15.98 9.20 -6.33
CA MET A 164 -15.19 9.12 -7.56
C MET A 164 -15.26 10.40 -8.43
N LYS A 165 -15.46 11.56 -7.81
CA LYS A 165 -15.52 12.84 -8.53
C LYS A 165 -14.22 13.64 -8.45
N VAL A 166 -13.37 13.35 -7.49
CA VAL A 166 -12.08 14.04 -7.30
C VAL A 166 -10.98 13.01 -7.22
N ILE A 167 -9.93 13.25 -8.01
CA ILE A 167 -8.68 12.49 -7.95
C ILE A 167 -7.57 13.48 -7.61
N VAL A 168 -6.70 13.10 -6.65
CA VAL A 168 -5.52 13.89 -6.29
C VAL A 168 -4.28 13.07 -6.53
N THR A 169 -3.24 13.64 -7.13
CA THR A 169 -1.93 13.01 -7.28
C THR A 169 -0.80 13.94 -6.88
N ALA A 170 0.23 13.39 -6.26
CA ALA A 170 1.50 14.09 -6.06
C ALA A 170 2.43 13.82 -7.25
N ASN A 171 3.15 14.85 -7.72
CA ASN A 171 4.01 14.77 -8.89
C ASN A 171 5.44 15.20 -8.51
N VAL A 172 6.22 14.22 -8.07
CA VAL A 172 7.48 14.43 -7.33
C VAL A 172 8.47 15.32 -8.05
N SER A 173 8.76 15.03 -9.32
CA SER A 173 9.77 15.79 -10.08
C SER A 173 9.23 17.08 -10.68
N SER A 174 7.91 17.27 -10.71
CA SER A 174 7.28 18.53 -11.09
C SER A 174 7.16 19.51 -9.93
N GLY A 175 7.22 19.05 -8.67
CA GLY A 175 6.94 19.86 -7.48
C GLY A 175 5.50 20.38 -7.51
N THR A 176 4.55 19.51 -7.86
CA THR A 176 3.14 19.87 -8.02
C THR A 176 2.22 18.79 -7.44
N VAL A 177 0.98 19.18 -7.23
CA VAL A 177 -0.16 18.30 -6.99
C VAL A 177 -1.16 18.52 -8.11
N SER A 178 -1.68 17.45 -8.71
CA SER A 178 -2.79 17.51 -9.62
C SER A 178 -4.09 17.25 -8.87
N ILE A 179 -5.06 18.15 -8.96
CA ILE A 179 -6.43 17.99 -8.50
C ILE A 179 -7.31 17.87 -9.74
N ILE A 180 -7.87 16.69 -9.93
CA ILE A 180 -8.57 16.31 -11.15
C ILE A 180 -10.04 16.10 -10.79
N GLU A 181 -10.92 16.89 -11.35
CA GLU A 181 -12.34 16.87 -11.01
C GLU A 181 -13.19 16.43 -12.19
N LYS A 182 -14.14 15.57 -11.89
CA LYS A 182 -15.16 15.15 -12.84
C LYS A 182 -16.17 16.27 -13.03
N THR A 183 -16.34 16.73 -14.26
CA THR A 183 -17.27 17.82 -14.61
C THR A 183 -18.31 17.32 -15.61
N ALA A 184 -19.49 17.92 -15.57
CA ALA A 184 -20.43 17.77 -16.66
C ALA A 184 -19.82 18.44 -17.90
N GLY A 185 -19.52 17.64 -18.93
CA GLY A 185 -18.98 18.13 -20.19
C GLY A 185 -19.93 19.14 -20.82
N ALA A 186 -19.38 20.15 -21.54
CA ALA A 186 -20.19 21.07 -22.31
C ALA A 186 -21.09 20.32 -23.30
N ALA A 187 -22.35 20.66 -23.35
CA ALA A 187 -23.27 20.14 -24.36
C ALA A 187 -22.65 20.36 -25.75
N GLY A 188 -22.55 19.29 -26.54
CA GLY A 188 -21.74 19.19 -27.74
C GLY A 188 -21.74 20.42 -28.61
N GLY A 189 -20.55 20.77 -29.15
CA GLY A 189 -20.38 21.76 -30.20
C GLY A 189 -21.16 21.37 -31.45
N PRO A 190 -21.23 22.27 -32.47
CA PRO A 190 -22.02 22.08 -33.69
C PRO A 190 -21.61 20.76 -34.39
N GLY A 191 -22.48 19.74 -34.36
CA GLY A 191 -22.27 18.43 -34.99
C GLY A 191 -22.25 17.23 -34.03
N GLY A 192 -22.35 17.43 -32.71
CA GLY A 192 -22.47 16.33 -31.74
C GLY A 192 -23.92 15.86 -31.61
N ALA A 193 -24.09 14.54 -31.42
CA ALA A 193 -25.40 13.94 -31.14
C ALA A 193 -26.05 14.63 -29.93
N GLN A 194 -27.24 15.21 -30.15
CA GLN A 194 -28.04 15.80 -29.07
C GLN A 194 -28.38 14.75 -28.03
N GLY A 195 -28.00 14.97 -26.77
CA GLY A 195 -28.58 14.27 -25.64
C GLY A 195 -27.61 13.52 -24.68
N ALA A 196 -26.35 13.26 -24.99
CA ALA A 196 -25.42 12.68 -24.05
C ALA A 196 -24.60 13.77 -23.36
N GLN A 197 -24.84 14.02 -22.09
CA GLN A 197 -23.89 14.77 -21.26
C GLN A 197 -22.60 13.93 -21.18
N ARG A 198 -21.58 14.38 -21.88
CA ARG A 198 -20.26 13.76 -21.81
C ARG A 198 -19.62 14.18 -20.49
N GLU A 199 -19.31 13.21 -19.65
CA GLU A 199 -18.48 13.48 -18.47
C GLU A 199 -17.06 13.77 -18.94
N ASP A 200 -16.45 14.79 -18.38
CA ASP A 200 -15.07 15.18 -18.66
C ASP A 200 -14.29 15.34 -17.35
N TRP A 201 -12.98 15.42 -17.44
CA TRP A 201 -12.10 15.57 -16.29
C TRP A 201 -11.24 16.82 -16.46
N ASN A 202 -11.37 17.76 -15.52
CA ASN A 202 -10.56 18.97 -15.47
C ASN A 202 -9.43 18.83 -14.47
N GLU A 203 -8.19 19.01 -14.92
CA GLU A 203 -7.00 19.01 -14.09
C GLU A 203 -6.62 20.44 -13.69
N THR A 204 -6.47 20.67 -12.38
CA THR A 204 -5.83 21.84 -11.82
C THR A 204 -4.48 21.42 -11.27
N VAL A 205 -3.39 22.00 -11.78
CA VAL A 205 -2.04 21.74 -11.32
C VAL A 205 -1.64 22.80 -10.29
N VAL A 206 -1.46 22.38 -9.03
CA VAL A 206 -1.10 23.24 -7.92
C VAL A 206 0.40 23.12 -7.65
N ARG A 207 1.15 24.23 -7.74
CA ARG A 207 2.57 24.24 -7.41
C ARG A 207 2.76 24.16 -5.89
N VAL A 208 3.65 23.24 -5.46
CA VAL A 208 4.06 23.05 -4.06
C VAL A 208 5.59 23.08 -3.96
N GLY A 209 6.16 22.61 -2.87
CA GLY A 209 7.61 22.52 -2.74
C GLY A 209 8.23 21.40 -3.59
N ASN A 210 9.56 21.39 -3.66
CA ASN A 210 10.31 20.41 -4.43
C ASN A 210 10.20 19.00 -3.81
N GLY A 211 10.02 18.00 -4.68
CA GLY A 211 9.94 16.61 -4.25
C GLY A 211 8.64 16.31 -3.51
N SER A 212 7.49 16.71 -4.08
CA SER A 212 6.15 16.40 -3.55
C SER A 212 5.92 14.86 -3.56
N GLU A 213 6.42 14.17 -2.54
CA GLU A 213 6.49 12.71 -2.48
C GLU A 213 5.23 12.10 -1.87
N GLY A 214 5.01 12.33 -0.58
CA GLY A 214 3.87 11.84 0.16
C GLY A 214 2.82 12.92 0.37
N PHE A 215 1.56 12.56 0.25
CA PHE A 215 0.45 13.45 0.59
C PHE A 215 -0.69 12.66 1.22
N ASP A 216 -1.58 13.36 1.87
CA ASP A 216 -2.87 12.83 2.28
C ASP A 216 -3.93 13.93 2.24
N VAL A 217 -5.20 13.52 2.14
CA VAL A 217 -6.37 14.39 2.21
C VAL A 217 -6.91 14.31 3.63
N SER A 218 -7.19 15.46 4.24
CA SER A 218 -7.75 15.49 5.59
C SER A 218 -9.08 14.71 5.65
N PRO A 219 -9.42 14.06 6.79
CA PRO A 219 -10.63 13.25 6.91
C PRO A 219 -11.93 14.03 6.64
N ASP A 220 -11.92 15.35 6.82
CA ASP A 220 -13.04 16.25 6.48
C ASP A 220 -13.01 16.73 5.01
N SER A 221 -12.02 16.26 4.25
CA SER A 221 -11.79 16.58 2.83
C SER A 221 -11.57 18.08 2.51
N LYS A 222 -11.20 18.88 3.52
CA LYS A 222 -10.99 20.33 3.31
C LYS A 222 -9.56 20.69 2.93
N GLU A 223 -8.60 19.87 3.31
CA GLU A 223 -7.19 20.15 3.09
C GLU A 223 -6.45 18.97 2.47
N ILE A 224 -5.47 19.28 1.66
CA ILE A 224 -4.50 18.33 1.13
C ILE A 224 -3.13 18.75 1.67
N TRP A 225 -2.50 17.88 2.46
CA TRP A 225 -1.17 18.12 2.99
C TRP A 225 -0.13 17.35 2.21
N VAL A 226 0.92 18.02 1.79
CA VAL A 226 1.95 17.47 0.90
C VAL A 226 3.32 17.63 1.55
N ALA A 227 4.01 16.53 1.75
CA ALA A 227 5.39 16.53 2.23
C ALA A 227 6.36 16.71 1.07
N ASN A 228 7.14 17.77 1.11
CA ASN A 228 8.09 18.18 0.08
C ASN A 228 9.48 17.65 0.46
N ALA A 229 9.84 16.48 -0.03
CA ALA A 229 11.06 15.74 0.33
C ALA A 229 12.36 16.53 0.05
N GLY A 230 12.36 17.35 -1.02
CA GLY A 230 13.51 18.16 -1.42
C GLY A 230 13.72 19.37 -0.52
N ASP A 231 12.63 20.03 -0.13
CA ASP A 231 12.68 21.28 0.65
C ASP A 231 12.58 21.04 2.15
N GLY A 232 12.18 19.84 2.59
CA GLY A 232 11.94 19.54 4.00
C GLY A 232 10.71 20.25 4.59
N THR A 233 9.79 20.68 3.75
CA THR A 233 8.59 21.43 4.12
C THR A 233 7.31 20.63 3.94
N VAL A 234 6.19 21.15 4.46
CA VAL A 234 4.84 20.62 4.19
C VAL A 234 3.98 21.74 3.62
N SER A 235 3.49 21.54 2.40
CA SER A 235 2.51 22.44 1.78
C SER A 235 1.09 22.03 2.16
N ILE A 236 0.26 22.99 2.52
CA ILE A 236 -1.15 22.82 2.83
C ILE A 236 -1.98 23.48 1.74
N ILE A 237 -2.79 22.70 1.06
CA ILE A 237 -3.68 23.17 -0.01
C ILE A 237 -5.11 23.15 0.53
N ASP A 238 -5.83 24.23 0.40
CA ASP A 238 -7.28 24.26 0.56
C ASP A 238 -7.94 23.56 -0.63
N ALA A 239 -8.71 22.52 -0.38
CA ALA A 239 -9.26 21.65 -1.41
C ALA A 239 -10.31 22.35 -2.28
N ALA A 240 -11.02 23.34 -1.74
CA ALA A 240 -12.07 24.05 -2.46
C ALA A 240 -11.49 25.11 -3.40
N SER A 241 -10.58 25.95 -2.90
CA SER A 241 -9.93 26.99 -3.72
C SER A 241 -8.77 26.47 -4.56
N LYS A 242 -8.24 25.27 -4.23
CA LYS A 242 -7.06 24.65 -4.87
C LYS A 242 -5.81 25.55 -4.78
N GLN A 243 -5.69 26.28 -3.70
CA GLN A 243 -4.56 27.17 -3.43
C GLN A 243 -3.75 26.67 -2.24
N VAL A 244 -2.42 26.83 -2.31
CA VAL A 244 -1.57 26.64 -1.13
C VAL A 244 -1.85 27.77 -0.15
N THR A 245 -2.41 27.43 0.99
CA THR A 245 -2.72 28.39 2.07
C THR A 245 -1.56 28.59 3.04
N GLN A 246 -0.70 27.58 3.16
CA GLN A 246 0.43 27.60 4.07
C GLN A 246 1.52 26.63 3.64
N THR A 247 2.77 26.97 3.92
CA THR A 247 3.92 26.06 3.86
C THR A 247 4.62 26.05 5.23
N LEU A 248 4.68 24.85 5.83
CA LEU A 248 5.29 24.65 7.15
C LEU A 248 6.77 24.28 6.99
N ALA A 249 7.66 24.94 7.74
CA ALA A 249 9.04 24.50 7.91
C ALA A 249 9.07 23.33 8.92
N ALA A 250 8.89 22.09 8.42
CA ALA A 250 8.71 20.91 9.26
C ALA A 250 9.99 20.08 9.45
N ASP A 251 11.07 20.45 8.75
CA ASP A 251 12.35 19.74 8.75
C ASP A 251 12.17 18.24 8.45
N VAL A 252 11.47 17.95 7.35
CA VAL A 252 11.16 16.61 6.87
C VAL A 252 11.90 16.28 5.58
N GLY A 253 13.16 16.67 5.47
CA GLY A 253 14.00 16.37 4.31
C GLY A 253 14.08 14.88 4.01
N GLY A 254 13.80 14.49 2.75
CA GLY A 254 13.68 13.08 2.38
C GLY A 254 12.35 12.43 2.80
N ALA A 255 11.31 13.24 3.04
CA ALA A 255 9.96 12.74 3.33
C ALA A 255 9.49 11.70 2.29
N ASN A 256 8.80 10.67 2.75
CA ASN A 256 8.29 9.61 1.87
C ASN A 256 6.76 9.49 1.91
N ARG A 257 6.17 9.41 3.10
CA ARG A 257 4.71 9.36 3.25
C ARG A 257 4.24 10.42 4.24
N LEU A 258 3.03 10.88 4.01
CA LEU A 258 2.26 11.68 4.95
C LEU A 258 0.90 10.99 5.14
N LYS A 259 0.46 10.82 6.38
CA LYS A 259 -0.83 10.24 6.74
C LYS A 259 -1.46 10.97 7.90
N PHE A 260 -2.74 11.33 7.77
CA PHE A 260 -3.53 11.78 8.90
C PHE A 260 -3.93 10.61 9.80
N THR A 261 -4.04 10.87 11.09
CA THR A 261 -4.78 9.97 11.98
C THR A 261 -6.27 9.93 11.59
N PRO A 262 -7.01 8.84 11.86
CA PRO A 262 -8.42 8.74 11.46
C PRO A 262 -9.31 9.86 11.99
N ASN A 263 -8.97 10.44 13.15
CA ASN A 263 -9.68 11.58 13.74
C ASN A 263 -9.22 12.95 13.21
N GLY A 264 -8.25 12.98 12.29
CA GLY A 264 -7.73 14.18 11.67
C GLY A 264 -6.89 15.09 12.57
N LYS A 265 -6.60 14.73 13.81
CA LYS A 265 -5.92 15.62 14.77
C LYS A 265 -4.41 15.69 14.59
N LEU A 266 -3.81 14.65 14.03
CA LEU A 266 -2.37 14.55 13.82
C LEU A 266 -2.06 14.14 12.39
N ALA A 267 -0.95 14.66 11.85
CA ALA A 267 -0.34 14.22 10.61
C ALA A 267 1.03 13.60 10.91
N PHE A 268 1.27 12.41 10.37
CA PHE A 268 2.51 11.65 10.51
C PHE A 268 3.30 11.72 9.21
N ILE A 269 4.58 12.00 9.29
CA ILE A 269 5.46 12.10 8.11
C ILE A 269 6.68 11.21 8.33
N SER A 270 6.87 10.22 7.47
CA SER A 270 8.04 9.36 7.44
C SER A 270 9.14 9.94 6.55
N THR A 271 10.39 9.62 6.85
CA THR A 271 11.55 10.09 6.07
C THR A 271 12.50 8.95 5.73
N LEU A 272 12.84 8.81 4.44
CA LEU A 272 13.78 7.78 3.97
C LEU A 272 15.22 8.04 4.40
N ARG A 273 15.57 9.29 4.70
CA ARG A 273 16.93 9.70 5.09
C ARG A 273 17.12 9.80 6.59
N GLY A 274 16.05 9.60 7.35
CA GLY A 274 16.05 9.70 8.81
C GLY A 274 15.78 8.37 9.49
N SER A 275 15.59 8.43 10.79
CA SER A 275 15.25 7.32 11.66
C SER A 275 14.00 7.58 12.49
N ASP A 276 13.26 8.62 12.16
CA ASP A 276 12.10 9.09 12.91
C ASP A 276 10.89 9.35 12.00
N VAL A 277 9.74 9.43 12.65
CA VAL A 277 8.49 9.96 12.10
C VAL A 277 8.20 11.28 12.77
N THR A 278 8.00 12.33 11.97
CA THR A 278 7.55 13.63 12.46
C THR A 278 6.04 13.64 12.64
N VAL A 279 5.58 14.09 13.81
CA VAL A 279 4.15 14.21 14.13
C VAL A 279 3.80 15.68 14.27
N ILE A 280 2.83 16.13 13.48
CA ILE A 280 2.33 17.51 13.45
C ILE A 280 0.90 17.52 13.98
N ASP A 281 0.62 18.42 14.93
CA ASP A 281 -0.75 18.72 15.34
C ASP A 281 -1.43 19.57 14.26
N THR A 282 -2.56 19.10 13.75
CA THR A 282 -3.22 19.69 12.58
C THR A 282 -3.88 21.04 12.89
N ALA A 283 -4.31 21.28 14.13
CA ALA A 283 -4.95 22.53 14.52
C ALA A 283 -3.93 23.66 14.72
N THR A 284 -2.81 23.35 15.39
CA THR A 284 -1.76 24.34 15.70
C THR A 284 -0.71 24.47 14.61
N ARG A 285 -0.65 23.51 13.66
CA ARG A 285 0.36 23.43 12.57
C ARG A 285 1.80 23.30 13.09
N LYS A 286 1.99 22.77 14.29
CA LYS A 286 3.30 22.62 14.93
C LYS A 286 3.68 21.15 15.04
N THR A 287 4.98 20.88 14.89
CA THR A 287 5.55 19.59 15.27
C THR A 287 5.39 19.39 16.78
N VAL A 288 4.73 18.31 17.18
CA VAL A 288 4.51 17.97 18.59
C VAL A 288 5.42 16.83 19.05
N LYS A 289 5.87 15.98 18.14
CA LYS A 289 6.79 14.87 18.47
C LYS A 289 7.59 14.43 17.25
N ARG A 290 8.79 13.90 17.51
CA ARG A 290 9.54 13.05 16.58
C ARG A 290 9.70 11.69 17.25
N ILE A 291 9.24 10.63 16.58
CA ILE A 291 9.21 9.28 17.12
C ILE A 291 10.30 8.49 16.44
N ALA A 292 11.32 8.09 17.18
CA ALA A 292 12.38 7.21 16.66
C ALA A 292 11.78 5.83 16.38
N VAL A 293 11.74 5.42 15.11
CA VAL A 293 11.11 4.17 14.65
C VAL A 293 12.13 3.16 14.10
N GLY A 294 13.19 3.66 13.46
CA GLY A 294 14.20 2.89 12.74
C GLY A 294 14.58 3.58 11.44
N HIS A 295 15.63 3.09 10.76
CA HIS A 295 16.17 3.76 9.59
C HIS A 295 15.24 3.66 8.38
N GLY A 296 15.25 4.69 7.55
CA GLY A 296 14.57 4.71 6.26
C GLY A 296 13.07 4.44 6.38
N ALA A 297 12.40 5.23 7.25
CA ALA A 297 10.96 5.14 7.43
C ALA A 297 10.25 5.44 6.11
N ALA A 298 9.55 4.44 5.57
CA ALA A 298 8.86 4.47 4.28
C ALA A 298 7.33 4.50 4.46
N GLY A 299 6.64 3.42 4.13
CA GLY A 299 5.18 3.32 4.21
C GLY A 299 4.62 3.61 5.60
N ILE A 300 3.47 4.28 5.66
CA ILE A 300 2.69 4.49 6.89
C ILE A 300 1.28 3.97 6.67
N GLN A 301 0.78 3.16 7.60
CA GLN A 301 -0.62 2.74 7.67
C GLN A 301 -1.21 3.04 9.05
N MET A 302 -2.30 3.78 9.08
CA MET A 302 -3.08 3.98 10.29
C MET A 302 -4.06 2.82 10.50
N GLN A 303 -4.15 2.32 11.73
CA GLN A 303 -5.23 1.40 12.07
C GLN A 303 -6.55 2.16 12.05
N PRO A 304 -7.62 1.63 11.44
CA PRO A 304 -8.86 2.38 11.24
C PRO A 304 -9.56 2.86 12.52
N ASP A 305 -9.36 2.14 13.63
CA ASP A 305 -9.90 2.54 14.96
C ASP A 305 -9.09 3.65 15.65
N GLY A 306 -7.96 4.06 15.05
CA GLY A 306 -7.09 5.10 15.60
C GLY A 306 -6.24 4.66 16.79
N ALA A 307 -6.11 3.35 17.06
CA ALA A 307 -5.29 2.87 18.17
C ALA A 307 -3.80 2.88 17.86
N ARG A 308 -3.41 2.53 16.63
CA ARG A 308 -2.00 2.35 16.24
C ARG A 308 -1.71 2.91 14.85
N ALA A 309 -0.44 3.25 14.63
CA ALA A 309 0.15 3.44 13.31
C ALA A 309 1.25 2.39 13.09
N PHE A 310 1.40 1.98 11.83
CA PHE A 310 2.42 1.05 11.38
C PHE A 310 3.35 1.77 10.41
N VAL A 311 4.67 1.65 10.62
CA VAL A 311 5.66 2.37 9.81
C VAL A 311 6.72 1.38 9.34
N ALA A 312 6.87 1.25 8.03
CA ALA A 312 7.90 0.41 7.43
C ALA A 312 9.28 1.04 7.59
N CYS A 313 10.23 0.31 8.18
CA CYS A 313 11.63 0.70 8.31
C CYS A 313 12.44 -0.14 7.32
N SER A 314 12.57 0.37 6.07
CA SER A 314 13.01 -0.42 4.93
C SER A 314 14.39 -1.06 5.11
N PRO A 315 15.47 -0.35 5.44
CA PRO A 315 16.78 -0.96 5.62
C PRO A 315 16.86 -1.93 6.81
N ASP A 316 16.01 -1.70 7.82
CA ASP A 316 16.03 -2.48 9.06
C ASP A 316 15.20 -3.77 8.97
N GLY A 317 14.36 -3.93 7.94
CA GLY A 317 13.61 -5.16 7.67
C GLY A 317 12.39 -5.40 8.57
N TYR A 318 11.90 -4.39 9.26
CA TYR A 318 10.72 -4.50 10.14
C TYR A 318 9.73 -3.35 9.93
N VAL A 319 8.53 -3.54 10.47
CA VAL A 319 7.51 -2.49 10.60
C VAL A 319 7.40 -2.11 12.08
N ALA A 320 7.65 -0.84 12.40
CA ALA A 320 7.44 -0.30 13.74
C ALA A 320 5.94 -0.10 14.01
N VAL A 321 5.50 -0.44 15.22
CA VAL A 321 4.12 -0.26 15.70
C VAL A 321 4.11 0.88 16.69
N ILE A 322 3.41 1.95 16.37
CA ILE A 322 3.28 3.14 17.21
C ILE A 322 1.91 3.13 17.88
N ASN A 323 1.87 3.32 19.19
CA ASN A 323 0.63 3.60 19.93
C ASN A 323 0.26 5.08 19.71
N LEU A 324 -0.91 5.33 19.11
CA LEU A 324 -1.35 6.69 18.79
C LEU A 324 -1.80 7.52 19.99
N HIS A 325 -2.02 6.90 21.14
CA HIS A 325 -2.36 7.62 22.37
C HIS A 325 -1.11 8.16 23.10
N SER A 326 -0.07 7.32 23.23
CA SER A 326 1.19 7.71 23.90
C SER A 326 2.20 8.32 22.93
N LEU A 327 2.03 8.13 21.62
CA LEU A 327 2.99 8.50 20.58
C LEU A 327 4.36 7.83 20.79
N GLU A 328 4.36 6.55 21.13
CA GLU A 328 5.56 5.76 21.39
C GLU A 328 5.54 4.45 20.63
N VAL A 329 6.73 3.93 20.29
CA VAL A 329 6.85 2.62 19.69
C VAL A 329 6.47 1.57 20.71
N ALA A 330 5.43 0.77 20.39
CA ALA A 330 4.88 -0.29 21.24
C ALA A 330 5.27 -1.71 20.80
N GLY A 331 5.91 -1.86 19.63
CA GLY A 331 6.30 -3.15 19.11
C GLY A 331 6.90 -3.07 17.71
N ARG A 332 7.24 -4.23 17.17
CA ARG A 332 7.80 -4.40 15.81
C ARG A 332 7.26 -5.67 15.19
N ILE A 333 7.20 -5.69 13.86
CA ILE A 333 6.83 -6.85 13.04
C ILE A 333 7.99 -7.13 12.10
N GLU A 334 8.59 -8.31 12.18
CA GLU A 334 9.63 -8.76 11.26
C GLU A 334 9.03 -8.95 9.86
N ALA A 335 9.39 -8.07 8.95
CA ALA A 335 8.72 -7.93 7.67
C ALA A 335 9.53 -8.43 6.46
N GLY A 336 10.75 -8.93 6.69
CA GLY A 336 11.65 -9.33 5.59
C GLY A 336 12.41 -8.13 5.01
N ARG A 337 12.97 -8.29 3.81
CA ARG A 337 13.88 -7.30 3.25
C ARG A 337 13.13 -6.15 2.57
N ASP A 338 13.50 -4.94 2.97
CA ASP A 338 13.01 -3.69 2.35
C ASP A 338 11.47 -3.55 2.45
N PRO A 339 10.84 -3.61 3.65
CA PRO A 339 9.41 -3.35 3.77
C PRO A 339 9.08 -1.94 3.30
N ASP A 340 7.94 -1.78 2.56
CA ASP A 340 7.56 -0.49 1.96
C ASP A 340 6.04 -0.26 2.06
N GLY A 341 5.26 -0.55 1.02
CA GLY A 341 3.84 -0.31 1.00
C GLY A 341 3.08 -1.10 2.08
N LEU A 342 2.18 -0.41 2.76
CA LEU A 342 1.33 -0.96 3.82
C LEU A 342 -0.13 -0.69 3.50
N ALA A 343 -1.01 -1.65 3.81
CA ALA A 343 -2.46 -1.46 3.72
C ALA A 343 -3.20 -2.18 4.84
N TRP A 344 -4.45 -1.80 5.02
CA TRP A 344 -5.36 -2.46 5.93
C TRP A 344 -6.44 -3.18 5.14
N ALA A 345 -6.69 -4.45 5.45
CA ALA A 345 -7.79 -5.22 4.91
C ALA A 345 -8.81 -5.50 6.02
N THR A 346 -10.09 -5.30 5.73
CA THR A 346 -11.18 -5.69 6.62
C THR A 346 -12.16 -6.54 5.82
N ARG A 347 -12.23 -7.82 6.15
CA ARG A 347 -13.17 -8.76 5.54
C ARG A 347 -14.56 -8.54 6.13
N ARG A 348 -15.52 -8.26 5.26
CA ARG A 348 -16.95 -8.07 5.57
C ARG A 348 -17.76 -9.27 5.13
#